data_9c3ce574f736142b0ff0fc1e6ecb015a
#
_entry.id   9c3ce574f736142b0ff0fc1e6ecb015a
#
_cell.length_a   1.000
_cell.length_b   1.000
_cell.length_c   1.000
_cell.angle_alpha   90.00
_cell.angle_beta   90.00
_cell.angle_gamma   90.00
#
_symmetry.space_group_name_H-M   'P 1'
#
loop_
_entity.id
_entity.type
_entity.pdbx_description
1 polymer ?
#
loop_
_entity_poly.entity_id
_entity_poly.type
_entity_poly.pdbx_seq_one_letter_code
_entity_poly.pdbx_strand_id
1 'polypeptide(L)'
;MAKQVLTNVAVTYGTANTDISAYVTSITLSSSAAEVATTSMGSSAVTRIQGLIDNSITMELQQDYPTIEKLFFDAFTAGTAVPMTVKPNGTAAASSTNPQYAFSVLPTAHEMVKGAIGDLATMSITFPISGVITKTGTGA
;
A
#
# COMPACT_ATOMS: atom_id res chain seq x y z
N MET A 1 -5.99 7.37 -23.67
CA MET A 1 -5.52 8.02 -22.43
C MET A 1 -6.49 7.68 -21.30
N ALA A 2 -6.02 6.90 -20.34
CA ALA A 2 -6.89 6.36 -19.31
C ALA A 2 -6.71 7.06 -17.98
N LYS A 3 -7.06 8.32 -17.93
CA LYS A 3 -7.15 9.06 -16.66
C LYS A 3 -8.45 8.66 -15.97
N GLN A 4 -8.40 8.47 -14.66
CA GLN A 4 -9.58 8.05 -13.92
C GLN A 4 -9.62 8.68 -12.54
N VAL A 5 -10.82 8.79 -11.99
CA VAL A 5 -11.06 9.21 -10.63
C VAL A 5 -11.17 7.94 -9.78
N LEU A 6 -10.48 7.92 -8.64
CA LEU A 6 -10.50 6.77 -7.75
C LEU A 6 -11.79 6.80 -6.91
N THR A 7 -12.79 6.07 -7.35
CA THR A 7 -14.08 5.99 -6.64
C THR A 7 -14.37 4.60 -6.09
N ASN A 8 -13.69 3.58 -6.60
CA ASN A 8 -14.00 2.20 -6.25
C ASN A 8 -12.70 1.36 -6.22
N VAL A 9 -11.75 1.82 -5.43
CA VAL A 9 -10.48 1.11 -5.25
C VAL A 9 -10.73 -0.18 -4.48
N ALA A 10 -10.23 -1.31 -4.99
CA ALA A 10 -10.31 -2.58 -4.29
C ALA A 10 -9.03 -2.80 -3.49
N VAL A 11 -9.18 -3.06 -2.21
CA VAL A 11 -8.08 -3.35 -1.30
C VAL A 11 -8.39 -4.63 -0.55
N THR A 12 -7.48 -5.60 -0.62
CA THR A 12 -7.59 -6.83 0.18
C THR A 12 -6.43 -6.92 1.15
N TYR A 13 -6.64 -7.54 2.29
CA TYR A 13 -5.66 -7.64 3.35
C TYR A 13 -5.68 -9.05 3.94
N GLY A 14 -4.48 -9.63 4.09
CA GLY A 14 -4.32 -10.93 4.73
C GLY A 14 -4.35 -12.10 3.75
N THR A 15 -3.98 -13.27 4.25
CA THR A 15 -3.93 -14.51 3.45
C THR A 15 -5.32 -14.94 2.98
N ALA A 16 -6.35 -14.55 3.69
CA ALA A 16 -7.74 -14.83 3.32
C ALA A 16 -8.31 -13.85 2.29
N ASN A 17 -7.51 -12.86 1.86
CA ASN A 17 -7.92 -11.80 0.93
C ASN A 17 -9.18 -11.08 1.42
N THR A 18 -9.19 -10.69 2.69
CA THR A 18 -10.31 -9.96 3.27
C THR A 18 -10.45 -8.60 2.61
N ASP A 19 -11.63 -8.33 2.05
CA ASP A 19 -11.90 -7.07 1.37
C ASP A 19 -12.15 -5.97 2.40
N ILE A 20 -11.27 -4.97 2.44
CA ILE A 20 -11.38 -3.82 3.33
C ILE A 20 -11.72 -2.53 2.60
N SER A 21 -12.06 -2.63 1.32
CA SER A 21 -12.29 -1.46 0.45
C SER A 21 -13.35 -0.51 0.99
N ALA A 22 -14.38 -1.04 1.63
CA ALA A 22 -15.49 -0.24 2.15
C ALA A 22 -15.07 0.70 3.28
N TYR A 23 -13.94 0.44 3.92
CA TYR A 23 -13.45 1.22 5.06
C TYR A 23 -12.35 2.19 4.68
N VAL A 24 -11.73 2.03 3.53
CA VAL A 24 -10.59 2.87 3.09
C VAL A 24 -11.12 4.18 2.52
N THR A 25 -10.66 5.29 3.10
CA THR A 25 -11.02 6.63 2.63
C THR A 25 -9.91 7.28 1.80
N SER A 26 -8.67 6.86 2.01
CA SER A 26 -7.51 7.38 1.28
C SER A 26 -6.43 6.32 1.23
N ILE A 27 -5.72 6.23 0.11
CA ILE A 27 -4.65 5.25 -0.07
C ILE A 27 -3.54 5.84 -0.91
N THR A 28 -2.30 5.59 -0.50
CA THR A 28 -1.10 5.94 -1.26
C THR A 28 -0.14 4.75 -1.24
N LEU A 29 0.12 4.21 -2.41
CA LEU A 29 1.11 3.15 -2.59
C LEU A 29 2.28 3.75 -3.38
N SER A 30 3.46 3.78 -2.79
CA SER A 30 4.61 4.46 -3.37
C SER A 30 5.87 3.62 -3.30
N SER A 31 6.76 3.90 -4.24
CA SER A 31 8.07 3.28 -4.31
C SER A 31 9.13 4.35 -4.40
N SER A 32 10.25 4.14 -3.74
CA SER A 32 11.41 4.98 -3.89
C SER A 32 12.65 4.10 -4.04
N ALA A 33 13.69 4.64 -4.64
CA ALA A 33 14.94 3.91 -4.82
C ALA A 33 16.09 4.77 -4.35
N ALA A 34 17.08 4.12 -3.74
CA ALA A 34 18.31 4.81 -3.36
C ALA A 34 19.06 5.23 -4.62
N GLU A 35 19.72 6.36 -4.55
CA GLU A 35 20.57 6.88 -5.60
C GLU A 35 22.02 6.58 -5.23
N VAL A 36 22.72 5.94 -6.15
CA VAL A 36 24.14 5.63 -5.93
C VAL A 36 24.97 6.37 -6.98
N ALA A 37 25.84 7.25 -6.50
CA ALA A 37 26.74 8.01 -7.40
C ALA A 37 27.83 7.09 -7.94
N THR A 38 28.06 7.18 -9.24
CA THR A 38 29.09 6.41 -9.94
C THR A 38 30.14 7.32 -10.57
N THR A 39 30.11 8.60 -10.23
CA THR A 39 31.03 9.59 -10.77
C THR A 39 32.47 9.24 -10.43
N SER A 40 33.34 9.27 -11.42
CA SER A 40 34.78 9.02 -11.24
C SER A 40 35.58 10.28 -11.50
N MET A 41 36.85 10.23 -11.13
CA MET A 41 37.76 11.34 -11.38
C MET A 41 37.91 11.58 -12.90
N GLY A 42 37.89 12.84 -13.28
CA GLY A 42 37.96 13.22 -14.69
C GLY A 42 36.60 13.33 -15.37
N SER A 43 35.53 12.97 -14.69
CA SER A 43 34.17 13.15 -15.22
C SER A 43 33.76 14.62 -15.19
N SER A 44 33.13 15.09 -16.25
CA SER A 44 32.62 16.46 -16.33
C SER A 44 31.16 16.58 -15.80
N ALA A 45 30.50 15.46 -15.51
CA ALA A 45 29.14 15.42 -15.01
C ALA A 45 28.99 14.29 -13.99
N VAL A 46 28.01 14.43 -13.11
CA VAL A 46 27.68 13.40 -12.11
C VAL A 46 26.89 12.28 -12.78
N THR A 47 27.31 11.04 -12.57
CA THR A 47 26.60 9.86 -13.03
C THR A 47 26.06 9.08 -11.84
N ARG A 48 24.90 8.45 -12.02
CA ARG A 48 24.20 7.76 -10.94
C ARG A 48 23.56 6.48 -11.43
N ILE A 49 23.42 5.52 -10.53
CA ILE A 49 22.62 4.31 -10.77
C ILE A 49 21.58 4.18 -9.66
N GLN A 50 20.53 3.44 -9.97
CA GLN A 50 19.49 3.15 -8.99
C GLN A 50 19.98 2.06 -8.04
N GLY A 51 19.83 2.32 -6.74
CA GLY A 51 20.13 1.34 -5.71
C GLY A 51 18.92 0.52 -5.31
N LEU A 52 18.85 0.16 -4.03
CA LEU A 52 17.74 -0.63 -3.52
C LEU A 52 16.42 0.13 -3.56
N ILE A 53 15.36 -0.59 -3.85
CA ILE A 53 14.00 -0.04 -3.90
C ILE A 53 13.35 -0.23 -2.53
N ASP A 54 12.74 0.84 -2.04
CA ASP A 54 11.98 0.83 -0.78
C ASP A 54 10.53 1.21 -1.09
N ASN A 55 9.61 0.36 -0.70
CA ASN A 55 8.19 0.53 -0.97
C ASN A 55 7.43 0.76 0.33
N SER A 56 6.36 1.53 0.26
CA SER A 56 5.50 1.78 1.40
C SER A 56 4.06 2.01 0.98
N ILE A 57 3.15 1.78 1.91
CA ILE A 57 1.74 2.07 1.72
C ILE A 57 1.21 2.87 2.89
N THR A 58 0.47 3.92 2.60
CA THR A 58 -0.22 4.74 3.59
C THR A 58 -1.71 4.68 3.31
N MET A 59 -2.49 4.38 4.32
CA MET A 59 -3.95 4.32 4.20
C MET A 59 -4.62 5.03 5.36
N GLU A 60 -5.77 5.64 5.07
CA GLU A 60 -6.69 6.09 6.09
C GLU A 60 -7.97 5.27 5.98
N LEU A 61 -8.41 4.72 7.11
CA LEU A 61 -9.58 3.86 7.17
C LEU A 61 -10.56 4.36 8.20
N GLN A 62 -11.82 4.03 7.98
CA GLN A 62 -12.85 4.18 9.01
C GLN A 62 -12.74 3.00 9.96
N GLN A 63 -12.76 3.26 11.26
CA GLN A 63 -12.58 2.23 12.26
C GLN A 63 -13.86 1.39 12.43
N ASP A 64 -13.69 0.09 12.42
CA ASP A 64 -14.75 -0.87 12.68
C ASP A 64 -14.16 -1.94 13.60
N TYR A 65 -14.48 -1.86 14.88
CA TYR A 65 -13.84 -2.68 15.91
C TYR A 65 -13.99 -4.18 15.72
N PRO A 66 -15.16 -4.71 15.36
CA PRO A 66 -15.26 -6.16 15.16
C PRO A 66 -14.58 -6.67 13.90
N THR A 67 -14.25 -5.80 12.93
CA THR A 67 -13.70 -6.20 11.64
C THR A 67 -12.31 -5.64 11.41
N ILE A 68 -12.19 -4.33 11.23
CA ILE A 68 -10.93 -3.67 10.84
C ILE A 68 -9.93 -3.68 11.98
N GLU A 69 -10.35 -3.24 13.15
CA GLU A 69 -9.45 -3.19 14.30
C GLU A 69 -8.93 -4.57 14.65
N LYS A 70 -9.81 -5.56 14.69
CA LYS A 70 -9.43 -6.93 14.99
C LYS A 70 -8.40 -7.46 13.99
N LEU A 71 -8.63 -7.24 12.71
CA LEU A 71 -7.75 -7.70 11.63
C LEU A 71 -6.35 -7.10 11.76
N PHE A 72 -6.26 -5.78 11.93
CA PHE A 72 -4.97 -5.10 12.02
C PHE A 72 -4.28 -5.35 13.35
N PHE A 73 -5.02 -5.43 14.44
CA PHE A 73 -4.45 -5.73 15.76
C PHE A 73 -3.83 -7.13 15.79
N ASP A 74 -4.54 -8.12 15.24
CA ASP A 74 -4.03 -9.49 15.19
C ASP A 74 -2.76 -9.57 14.32
N ALA A 75 -2.73 -8.86 13.20
CA ALA A 75 -1.55 -8.81 12.33
C ALA A 75 -0.37 -8.13 13.02
N PHE A 76 -0.62 -7.04 13.75
CA PHE A 76 0.41 -6.33 14.48
C PHE A 76 1.00 -7.22 15.60
N THR A 77 0.16 -7.96 16.31
CA THR A 77 0.60 -8.85 17.39
C THR A 77 1.40 -10.03 16.85
N ALA A 78 1.02 -10.54 15.68
CA ALA A 78 1.72 -11.65 15.04
C ALA A 78 3.13 -11.26 14.58
N GLY A 79 3.32 -10.01 14.15
CA GLY A 79 4.64 -9.49 13.78
C GLY A 79 5.22 -10.05 12.49
N THR A 80 4.41 -10.67 11.65
CA THR A 80 4.84 -11.24 10.38
C THR A 80 4.29 -10.44 9.21
N ALA A 81 4.94 -10.55 8.04
CA ALA A 81 4.49 -9.87 6.84
C ALA A 81 3.12 -10.39 6.40
N VAL A 82 2.27 -9.48 5.94
CA VAL A 82 0.89 -9.77 5.56
C VAL A 82 0.70 -9.42 4.09
N PRO A 83 0.19 -10.34 3.26
CA PRO A 83 -0.07 -10.04 1.86
C PRO A 83 -1.24 -9.08 1.69
N MET A 84 -1.09 -8.18 0.72
CA MET A 84 -2.12 -7.21 0.36
C MET A 84 -2.21 -7.08 -1.16
N THR A 85 -3.38 -6.72 -1.65
CA THR A 85 -3.54 -6.33 -3.05
C THR A 85 -4.35 -5.04 -3.15
N VAL A 86 -4.01 -4.23 -4.16
CA VAL A 86 -4.69 -2.97 -4.45
C VAL A 86 -4.96 -2.90 -5.94
N LYS A 87 -6.18 -2.54 -6.31
CA LYS A 87 -6.59 -2.36 -7.71
C LYS A 87 -7.40 -1.07 -7.83
N PRO A 88 -7.08 -0.18 -8.79
CA PRO A 88 -7.75 1.12 -8.87
C PRO A 88 -9.25 1.05 -9.11
N ASN A 89 -9.73 0.03 -9.82
CA ASN A 89 -11.16 -0.18 -10.04
C ASN A 89 -11.51 -1.62 -9.66
N GLY A 90 -12.23 -1.78 -8.55
CA GLY A 90 -12.57 -3.08 -8.02
C GLY A 90 -13.59 -3.87 -8.82
N THR A 91 -14.37 -3.21 -9.68
CA THR A 91 -15.41 -3.88 -10.47
C THR A 91 -14.90 -4.43 -11.79
N ALA A 92 -13.72 -4.00 -12.24
CA ALA A 92 -13.13 -4.45 -13.50
C ALA A 92 -12.03 -5.46 -13.24
N ALA A 93 -11.80 -6.35 -14.20
CA ALA A 93 -10.67 -7.28 -14.15
C ALA A 93 -9.34 -6.54 -14.31
N ALA A 94 -8.26 -7.14 -13.84
CA ALA A 94 -6.93 -6.55 -14.00
C ALA A 94 -6.57 -6.46 -15.48
N SER A 95 -6.06 -5.29 -15.90
CA SER A 95 -5.70 -5.02 -17.28
C SER A 95 -4.65 -3.91 -17.31
N SER A 96 -4.21 -3.55 -18.50
CA SER A 96 -3.23 -2.46 -18.66
C SER A 96 -3.77 -1.10 -18.19
N THR A 97 -5.09 -0.91 -18.20
CA THR A 97 -5.73 0.31 -17.70
C THR A 97 -6.20 0.18 -16.26
N ASN A 98 -6.16 -1.03 -15.69
CA ASN A 98 -6.59 -1.30 -14.32
C ASN A 98 -5.67 -2.34 -13.68
N PRO A 99 -4.39 -1.99 -13.48
CA PRO A 99 -3.44 -2.97 -12.95
C PRO A 99 -3.72 -3.30 -11.49
N GLN A 100 -3.43 -4.55 -11.12
CA GLN A 100 -3.48 -4.99 -9.73
C GLN A 100 -2.08 -5.07 -9.17
N TYR A 101 -1.87 -4.46 -8.02
CA TYR A 101 -0.58 -4.48 -7.32
C TYR A 101 -0.68 -5.42 -6.13
N ALA A 102 0.22 -6.39 -6.08
CA ALA A 102 0.31 -7.36 -4.99
C ALA A 102 1.64 -7.20 -4.27
N PHE A 103 1.60 -7.21 -2.94
CA PHE A 103 2.78 -6.99 -2.11
C PHE A 103 2.54 -7.55 -0.71
N SER A 104 3.58 -7.57 0.11
CA SER A 104 3.49 -7.94 1.52
C SER A 104 3.91 -6.75 2.37
N VAL A 105 3.11 -6.41 3.36
CA VAL A 105 3.40 -5.33 4.30
C VAL A 105 3.85 -5.89 5.63
N LEU A 106 4.72 -5.16 6.31
CA LEU A 106 5.11 -5.49 7.68
C LEU A 106 4.33 -4.57 8.62
N PRO A 107 3.42 -5.11 9.44
CA PRO A 107 2.64 -4.27 10.35
C PRO A 107 3.52 -3.76 11.48
N THR A 108 3.93 -2.51 11.40
CA THR A 108 4.84 -1.88 12.36
C THR A 108 4.16 -0.84 13.23
N ALA A 109 2.91 -0.48 12.92
CA ALA A 109 2.16 0.52 13.67
C ALA A 109 0.68 0.17 13.68
N HIS A 110 -0.02 0.59 14.73
CA HIS A 110 -1.45 0.36 14.85
C HIS A 110 -2.07 1.44 15.72
N GLU A 111 -3.14 2.05 15.24
CA GLU A 111 -3.92 3.01 15.99
C GLU A 111 -5.23 2.36 16.44
N MET A 112 -5.37 2.13 17.72
CA MET A 112 -6.53 1.42 18.26
C MET A 112 -7.73 2.34 18.45
N VAL A 113 -7.49 3.53 18.98
CA VAL A 113 -8.53 4.53 19.22
C VAL A 113 -8.01 5.88 18.75
N LYS A 114 -8.74 6.48 17.82
CA LYS A 114 -8.39 7.81 17.28
C LYS A 114 -9.66 8.56 16.93
N GLY A 115 -9.72 9.79 17.37
CA GLY A 115 -10.83 10.69 17.07
C GLY A 115 -11.23 11.50 18.30
N ALA A 116 -11.99 12.55 18.09
CA ALA A 116 -12.56 13.38 19.14
C ALA A 116 -14.02 12.95 19.38
N ILE A 117 -14.55 13.31 20.55
CA ILE A 117 -15.96 13.03 20.85
C ILE A 117 -16.84 13.75 19.83
N GLY A 118 -17.74 12.98 19.22
CA GLY A 118 -18.59 13.46 18.15
C GLY A 118 -18.09 13.23 16.75
N ASP A 119 -16.83 12.81 16.60
CA ASP A 119 -16.22 12.51 15.30
C ASP A 119 -16.27 11.01 15.00
N LEU A 120 -16.21 10.69 13.72
CA LEU A 120 -16.07 9.30 13.29
C LEU A 120 -14.70 8.76 13.68
N ALA A 121 -14.68 7.58 14.28
CA ALA A 121 -13.42 6.92 14.60
C ALA A 121 -12.69 6.51 13.32
N THR A 122 -11.41 6.86 13.22
CA THR A 122 -10.59 6.57 12.04
C THR A 122 -9.29 5.91 12.44
N MET A 123 -8.56 5.39 11.45
CA MET A 123 -7.25 4.81 11.65
C MET A 123 -6.36 5.20 10.47
N SER A 124 -5.19 5.76 10.78
CA SER A 124 -4.16 6.05 9.77
C SER A 124 -3.02 5.07 9.97
N ILE A 125 -2.61 4.42 8.89
CA ILE A 125 -1.49 3.49 8.93
C ILE A 125 -0.50 3.81 7.83
N THR A 126 0.78 3.63 8.14
CA THR A 126 1.86 3.66 7.17
C THR A 126 2.70 2.42 7.41
N PHE A 127 2.69 1.50 6.46
CA PHE A 127 3.43 0.25 6.58
C PHE A 127 4.55 0.20 5.57
N PRO A 128 5.76 -0.22 5.97
CA PRO A 128 6.79 -0.59 5.01
C PRO A 128 6.39 -1.88 4.30
N ILE A 129 6.71 -1.96 3.03
CA ILE A 129 6.48 -3.17 2.23
C ILE A 129 7.75 -4.00 2.26
N SER A 130 7.59 -5.28 2.58
CA SER A 130 8.69 -6.24 2.59
C SER A 130 8.78 -6.90 1.22
N GLY A 131 9.82 -6.56 0.48
CA GLY A 131 10.06 -7.13 -0.85
C GLY A 131 9.58 -6.24 -1.98
N VAL A 132 9.19 -6.86 -3.08
CA VAL A 132 8.82 -6.17 -4.31
C VAL A 132 7.31 -6.08 -4.46
N ILE A 133 6.87 -5.08 -5.22
CA ILE A 133 5.48 -4.94 -5.64
C ILE A 133 5.32 -5.64 -6.98
N THR A 134 4.40 -6.59 -7.08
CA THR A 134 4.10 -7.30 -8.31
C THR A 134 2.91 -6.65 -8.99
N LYS A 135 3.10 -6.22 -10.23
CA LYS A 135 2.05 -5.60 -11.04
C LYS A 135 1.48 -6.62 -12.00
N THR A 136 0.15 -6.77 -12.00
CA THR A 136 -0.57 -7.69 -12.88
C THR A 136 -1.45 -6.91 -13.85
N GLY A 137 -1.73 -7.50 -15.03
CA GLY A 137 -2.62 -6.89 -16.01
C GLY A 137 -1.93 -5.98 -17.01
N THR A 138 -0.59 -6.08 -17.12
CA THR A 138 0.18 -5.17 -17.97
C THR A 138 0.24 -5.58 -19.43
N GLY A 139 -0.14 -6.82 -19.75
CA GLY A 139 0.05 -7.37 -21.08
C GLY A 139 -1.20 -7.39 -21.96
N ALA A 140 -2.26 -6.79 -21.51
CA ALA A 140 -3.54 -6.86 -22.22
C ALA A 140 -3.60 -5.92 -23.40
#